data_c905aad6ea5f14fa2ec474d0906699d0
#
_entry.id   c905aad6ea5f14fa2ec474d0906699d0
#
_cell.length_a   1.000
_cell.length_b   1.000
_cell.length_c   1.000
_cell.angle_alpha   90.00
_cell.angle_beta   90.00
_cell.angle_gamma   90.00
#
_symmetry.space_group_name_H-M   'P 1'
#
loop_
_entity.id
_entity.type
_entity.pdbx_description
1 polymer ?
#
loop_
_entity_poly.entity_id
_entity_poly.type
_entity_poly.pdbx_seq_one_letter_code
_entity_poly.pdbx_strand_id
1 'polypeptide(L)'
;ALPAMKYDSKDRTDSSLLQKLGTSLESKSYTYDAKLNKKNKSINFLKKVSIFIDSKEALAKLKKGLKTGQVVGQGMNVAKELANLPGNVCTPSYLATSSRSAANKYKKLSCRVFGEKEMKKMGMDCLLSVGNGSAQESKLISMNYQGGKKGDKPYAIVGKGITFDTGGISLKPPATMDEMKF
;
A
#
# COMPACT_ATOMS: atom_id res chain seq x y z
N ALA A 1 32.29 6.94 8.23
CA ALA A 1 31.38 8.10 8.28
C ALA A 1 31.16 8.56 6.84
N LEU A 2 29.91 8.57 6.36
CA LEU A 2 29.57 9.17 5.08
C LEU A 2 29.70 10.70 5.20
N PRO A 3 30.23 11.38 4.17
CA PRO A 3 30.34 12.83 4.21
C PRO A 3 28.95 13.46 4.33
N ALA A 4 28.84 14.49 5.18
CA ALA A 4 27.61 15.26 5.31
C ALA A 4 27.34 15.97 3.98
N MET A 5 26.25 15.58 3.28
CA MET A 5 25.77 16.36 2.16
C MET A 5 25.22 17.68 2.72
N LYS A 6 25.94 18.78 2.50
CA LYS A 6 25.37 20.11 2.66
C LYS A 6 24.52 20.40 1.45
N TYR A 7 23.21 20.47 1.65
CA TYR A 7 22.29 20.95 0.64
C TYR A 7 22.02 22.43 0.89
N ASP A 8 22.69 23.28 0.11
CA ASP A 8 22.49 24.72 0.12
C ASP A 8 21.35 25.06 -0.87
N SER A 9 20.16 25.21 -0.35
CA SER A 9 19.07 25.83 -1.10
C SER A 9 18.48 26.94 -0.25
N LYS A 10 18.79 28.16 -0.59
CA LYS A 10 18.21 29.37 0.03
C LYS A 10 16.68 29.43 0.03
N ASP A 11 15.99 28.54 -0.71
CA ASP A 11 14.55 28.61 -0.93
C ASP A 11 13.74 27.33 -0.61
N ARG A 12 14.35 26.28 -0.04
CA ARG A 12 13.63 25.02 0.19
C ARG A 12 13.95 24.35 1.53
N THR A 13 13.90 25.08 2.63
CA THR A 13 13.65 24.47 3.95
C THR A 13 12.18 24.01 4.00
N ASP A 14 11.82 23.24 3.01
CA ASP A 14 10.43 22.91 2.77
C ASP A 14 10.12 21.62 3.49
N SER A 15 9.05 21.63 4.27
CA SER A 15 8.50 20.40 4.87
C SER A 15 8.25 19.33 3.80
N SER A 16 8.09 19.72 2.53
CA SER A 16 7.96 18.82 1.38
C SER A 16 9.25 18.02 1.12
N LEU A 17 10.42 18.60 1.29
CA LEU A 17 11.69 17.89 1.16
C LEU A 17 11.82 16.80 2.23
N LEU A 18 11.52 17.13 3.49
CA LEU A 18 11.54 16.14 4.58
C LEU A 18 10.43 15.10 4.43
N GLN A 19 9.29 15.47 3.86
CA GLN A 19 8.26 14.50 3.50
C GLN A 19 8.76 13.51 2.45
N LYS A 20 9.39 13.98 1.37
CA LYS A 20 9.99 13.13 0.33
C LYS A 20 11.08 12.23 0.93
N LEU A 21 11.94 12.79 1.77
CA LEU A 21 13.00 12.04 2.46
C LEU A 21 12.41 10.94 3.34
N GLY A 22 11.41 11.26 4.18
CA GLY A 22 10.73 10.29 5.03
C GLY A 22 10.08 9.18 4.22
N THR A 23 9.40 9.52 3.11
CA THR A 23 8.81 8.55 2.18
C THR A 23 9.86 7.64 1.59
N SER A 24 10.98 8.20 1.11
CA SER A 24 12.06 7.44 0.49
C SER A 24 12.75 6.50 1.47
N LEU A 25 13.08 6.98 2.67
CA LEU A 25 13.72 6.17 3.70
C LEU A 25 12.84 4.98 4.09
N GLU A 26 11.57 5.22 4.37
CA GLU A 26 10.61 4.18 4.75
C GLU A 26 10.39 3.17 3.61
N SER A 27 10.14 3.68 2.40
CA SER A 27 9.86 2.85 1.22
C SER A 27 11.07 2.03 0.76
N LYS A 28 12.30 2.54 0.95
CA LYS A 28 13.56 1.82 0.60
C LYS A 28 13.99 0.84 1.68
N SER A 29 13.51 0.98 2.91
CA SER A 29 13.76 0.01 3.98
C SER A 29 12.92 -1.26 3.86
N TYR A 30 11.92 -1.27 2.97
CA TYR A 30 11.08 -2.44 2.73
C TYR A 30 11.86 -3.56 2.04
N THR A 31 11.73 -4.75 2.57
CA THR A 31 12.24 -6.00 1.99
C THR A 31 11.15 -7.06 2.03
N TYR A 32 10.94 -7.73 0.90
CA TYR A 32 10.03 -8.86 0.83
C TYR A 32 10.77 -10.15 1.22
N ASP A 33 10.49 -10.64 2.42
CA ASP A 33 11.15 -11.82 2.97
C ASP A 33 10.18 -12.90 3.50
N ALA A 34 8.88 -12.74 3.22
CA ALA A 34 7.81 -13.58 3.77
C ALA A 34 7.97 -15.08 3.47
N LYS A 35 8.67 -15.43 2.39
CA LYS A 35 8.92 -16.83 1.96
C LYS A 35 10.39 -17.24 2.09
N LEU A 36 11.25 -16.34 2.53
CA LEU A 36 12.67 -16.66 2.69
C LEU A 36 12.91 -17.43 4.00
N ASN A 37 13.79 -18.42 3.95
CA ASN A 37 14.32 -19.08 5.14
C ASN A 37 15.03 -18.05 6.03
N LYS A 38 15.02 -18.26 7.35
CA LYS A 38 15.66 -17.34 8.31
C LYS A 38 17.12 -17.00 7.95
N LYS A 39 17.86 -17.93 7.34
CA LYS A 39 19.25 -17.71 6.89
C LYS A 39 19.38 -16.77 5.69
N ASN A 40 18.35 -16.65 4.86
CA ASN A 40 18.36 -15.88 3.62
C ASN A 40 17.60 -14.53 3.75
N LYS A 41 17.13 -14.20 4.96
CA LYS A 41 16.47 -12.90 5.17
C LYS A 41 17.47 -11.78 4.96
N SER A 42 17.05 -10.78 4.20
CA SER A 42 17.85 -9.59 3.98
C SER A 42 18.06 -8.82 5.30
N ILE A 43 19.29 -8.39 5.53
CA ILE A 43 19.63 -7.60 6.71
C ILE A 43 19.48 -6.12 6.34
N ASN A 44 18.57 -5.43 7.02
CA ASN A 44 18.50 -3.99 6.90
C ASN A 44 19.61 -3.36 7.77
N PHE A 45 20.66 -2.85 7.11
CA PHE A 45 21.80 -2.24 7.79
C PHE A 45 21.50 -0.83 8.29
N LEU A 46 20.50 -0.15 7.75
CA LEU A 46 20.14 1.21 8.14
C LEU A 46 19.31 1.18 9.42
N LYS A 47 19.93 1.49 10.56
CA LYS A 47 19.26 1.50 11.87
C LYS A 47 18.83 2.89 12.33
N LYS A 48 19.52 3.93 11.88
CA LYS A 48 19.29 5.30 12.35
C LYS A 48 19.69 6.31 11.27
N VAL A 49 18.83 7.30 11.07
CA VAL A 49 19.12 8.51 10.27
C VAL A 49 19.00 9.70 11.19
N SER A 50 20.03 10.56 11.22
CA SER A 50 20.02 11.82 11.97
C SER A 50 20.01 12.97 10.97
N ILE A 51 19.06 13.89 11.15
CA ILE A 51 18.89 15.07 10.30
C ILE A 51 19.23 16.29 11.16
N PHE A 52 20.24 17.04 10.75
CA PHE A 52 20.66 18.27 11.42
C PHE A 52 19.94 19.46 10.79
N ILE A 53 19.45 20.37 11.61
CA ILE A 53 18.67 21.54 11.22
C ILE A 53 19.24 22.74 11.97
N ASP A 54 19.58 23.77 11.22
CA ASP A 54 20.22 24.98 11.79
C ASP A 54 19.22 25.93 12.48
N SER A 55 17.92 25.84 12.15
CA SER A 55 16.88 26.72 12.70
C SER A 55 15.91 25.97 13.61
N LYS A 56 15.71 26.48 14.82
CA LYS A 56 14.71 25.95 15.76
C LYS A 56 13.26 26.31 15.36
N GLU A 57 13.06 27.45 14.66
CA GLU A 57 11.74 27.95 14.30
C GLU A 57 11.03 27.05 13.26
N ALA A 58 11.79 26.44 12.35
CA ALA A 58 11.26 25.54 11.35
C ALA A 58 11.02 24.10 11.87
N LEU A 59 11.52 23.77 13.06
CA LEU A 59 11.58 22.38 13.55
C LEU A 59 10.23 21.66 13.59
N ALA A 60 9.16 22.33 14.05
CA ALA A 60 7.82 21.74 14.13
C ALA A 60 7.26 21.39 12.75
N LYS A 61 7.42 22.33 11.79
CA LYS A 61 6.98 22.14 10.39
C LYS A 61 7.75 21.01 9.72
N LEU A 62 9.05 20.97 9.93
CA LEU A 62 9.95 19.96 9.37
C LEU A 62 9.67 18.57 9.94
N LYS A 63 9.48 18.45 11.27
CA LYS A 63 9.05 17.20 11.93
C LYS A 63 7.72 16.68 11.39
N LYS A 64 6.75 17.58 11.16
CA LYS A 64 5.46 17.22 10.56
C LYS A 64 5.64 16.67 9.15
N GLY A 65 6.46 17.33 8.31
CA GLY A 65 6.79 16.85 6.97
C GLY A 65 7.39 15.46 6.99
N LEU A 66 8.44 15.24 7.80
CA LEU A 66 9.09 13.94 7.95
C LEU A 66 8.11 12.86 8.39
N LYS A 67 7.28 13.14 9.41
CA LYS A 67 6.27 12.19 9.90
C LYS A 67 5.24 11.85 8.84
N THR A 68 4.77 12.84 8.07
CA THR A 68 3.86 12.61 6.94
C THR A 68 4.51 11.70 5.90
N GLY A 69 5.78 11.95 5.57
CA GLY A 69 6.53 11.11 4.63
C GLY A 69 6.68 9.67 5.12
N GLN A 70 6.98 9.46 6.38
CA GLN A 70 7.05 8.12 6.96
C GLN A 70 5.72 7.38 6.82
N VAL A 71 4.60 8.03 7.14
CA VAL A 71 3.27 7.40 7.03
C VAL A 71 2.94 7.05 5.58
N VAL A 72 3.29 7.92 4.62
CA VAL A 72 3.12 7.62 3.18
C VAL A 72 3.98 6.42 2.79
N GLY A 73 5.26 6.38 3.19
CA GLY A 73 6.16 5.26 2.93
C GLY A 73 5.65 3.94 3.52
N GLN A 74 5.10 3.96 4.72
CA GLN A 74 4.45 2.79 5.34
C GLN A 74 3.26 2.31 4.53
N GLY A 75 2.41 3.23 4.05
CA GLY A 75 1.30 2.89 3.15
C GLY A 75 1.79 2.24 1.85
N MET A 76 2.86 2.77 1.25
CA MET A 76 3.51 2.17 0.08
C MET A 76 4.03 0.75 0.37
N ASN A 77 4.60 0.52 1.55
CA ASN A 77 5.10 -0.80 1.95
C ASN A 77 3.97 -1.82 2.12
N VAL A 78 2.82 -1.40 2.65
CA VAL A 78 1.61 -2.26 2.69
C VAL A 78 1.19 -2.67 1.28
N ALA A 79 1.16 -1.73 0.33
CA ALA A 79 0.82 -2.03 -1.06
C ALA A 79 1.83 -2.98 -1.70
N LYS A 80 3.14 -2.75 -1.49
CA LYS A 80 4.21 -3.65 -1.97
C LYS A 80 4.07 -5.06 -1.39
N GLU A 81 3.79 -5.18 -0.09
CA GLU A 81 3.61 -6.48 0.55
C GLU A 81 2.46 -7.26 -0.09
N LEU A 82 1.29 -6.62 -0.26
CA LEU A 82 0.13 -7.26 -0.89
C LEU A 82 0.40 -7.62 -2.35
N ALA A 83 1.12 -6.77 -3.10
CA ALA A 83 1.48 -7.03 -4.50
C ALA A 83 2.50 -8.16 -4.64
N ASN A 84 3.47 -8.28 -3.73
CA ASN A 84 4.50 -9.31 -3.78
C ASN A 84 4.01 -10.69 -3.33
N LEU A 85 2.95 -10.77 -2.54
CA LEU A 85 2.37 -12.05 -2.14
C LEU A 85 1.90 -12.86 -3.36
N PRO A 86 2.19 -14.16 -3.42
CA PRO A 86 1.70 -15.01 -4.51
C PRO A 86 0.18 -15.17 -4.45
N GLY A 87 -0.44 -15.42 -5.60
CA GLY A 87 -1.91 -15.51 -5.76
C GLY A 87 -2.59 -16.59 -4.91
N ASN A 88 -1.85 -17.63 -4.53
CA ASN A 88 -2.34 -18.67 -3.62
C ASN A 88 -2.38 -18.24 -2.14
N VAL A 89 -1.75 -17.10 -1.81
CA VAL A 89 -1.77 -16.48 -0.48
C VAL A 89 -2.64 -15.23 -0.51
N CYS A 90 -2.35 -14.29 -1.43
CA CYS A 90 -3.12 -13.06 -1.60
C CYS A 90 -4.40 -13.34 -2.42
N THR A 91 -5.33 -14.05 -1.83
CA THR A 91 -6.65 -14.31 -2.40
C THR A 91 -7.59 -13.12 -2.17
N PRO A 92 -8.77 -13.05 -2.84
CA PRO A 92 -9.77 -12.02 -2.56
C PRO A 92 -10.17 -11.97 -1.08
N SER A 93 -10.29 -13.14 -0.44
CA SER A 93 -10.59 -13.24 1.00
C SER A 93 -9.45 -12.73 1.88
N TYR A 94 -8.19 -12.93 1.48
CA TYR A 94 -7.04 -12.36 2.17
C TYR A 94 -7.04 -10.83 2.12
N LEU A 95 -7.29 -10.24 0.94
CA LEU A 95 -7.41 -8.79 0.78
C LEU A 95 -8.55 -8.22 1.63
N ALA A 96 -9.70 -8.89 1.64
CA ALA A 96 -10.84 -8.48 2.47
C ALA A 96 -10.50 -8.50 3.97
N THR A 97 -9.82 -9.54 4.44
CA THR A 97 -9.39 -9.66 5.84
C THR A 97 -8.35 -8.59 6.20
N SER A 98 -7.38 -8.36 5.32
CA SER A 98 -6.36 -7.31 5.49
C SER A 98 -6.99 -5.92 5.57
N SER A 99 -7.97 -5.64 4.72
CA SER A 99 -8.70 -4.37 4.71
C SER A 99 -9.53 -4.15 5.98
N ARG A 100 -10.22 -5.17 6.47
CA ARG A 100 -10.92 -5.12 7.77
C ARG A 100 -9.94 -4.90 8.92
N SER A 101 -8.82 -5.60 8.91
CA SER A 101 -7.77 -5.43 9.92
C SER A 101 -7.19 -4.01 9.93
N ALA A 102 -6.99 -3.41 8.75
CA ALA A 102 -6.58 -2.02 8.63
C ALA A 102 -7.66 -1.07 9.19
N ALA A 103 -8.93 -1.28 8.83
CA ALA A 103 -10.03 -0.45 9.33
C ALA A 103 -10.15 -0.49 10.86
N ASN A 104 -9.94 -1.65 11.47
CA ASN A 104 -10.00 -1.80 12.94
C ASN A 104 -8.89 -1.02 13.68
N LYS A 105 -7.80 -0.64 13.00
CA LYS A 105 -6.70 0.13 13.59
C LYS A 105 -6.97 1.65 13.60
N TYR A 106 -7.89 2.15 12.80
CA TYR A 106 -8.08 3.58 12.59
C TYR A 106 -9.54 4.00 12.78
N LYS A 107 -9.84 4.79 13.81
CA LYS A 107 -11.20 5.22 14.18
C LYS A 107 -12.00 5.90 13.07
N LYS A 108 -11.32 6.54 12.09
CA LYS A 108 -11.96 7.25 10.98
C LYS A 108 -12.09 6.40 9.71
N LEU A 109 -11.65 5.15 9.75
CA LEU A 109 -11.68 4.23 8.61
C LEU A 109 -12.71 3.13 8.88
N SER A 110 -13.65 2.95 7.98
CA SER A 110 -14.58 1.82 7.96
C SER A 110 -14.33 0.94 6.76
N CYS A 111 -14.67 -0.33 6.87
CA CYS A 111 -14.53 -1.30 5.78
C CYS A 111 -15.78 -2.17 5.72
N ARG A 112 -16.40 -2.22 4.55
CA ARG A 112 -17.46 -3.15 4.21
C ARG A 112 -17.01 -4.06 3.09
N VAL A 113 -17.25 -5.35 3.23
CA VAL A 113 -16.93 -6.37 2.22
C VAL A 113 -18.22 -7.03 1.77
N PHE A 114 -18.45 -7.01 0.47
CA PHE A 114 -19.59 -7.64 -0.17
C PHE A 114 -19.13 -8.96 -0.78
N GLY A 115 -19.91 -10.01 -0.53
CA GLY A 115 -19.73 -11.31 -1.16
C GLY A 115 -20.55 -11.42 -2.45
N GLU A 116 -20.39 -12.54 -3.16
CA GLU A 116 -21.03 -12.74 -4.47
C GLU A 116 -22.56 -12.66 -4.41
N LYS A 117 -23.19 -13.18 -3.35
CA LYS A 117 -24.65 -13.12 -3.16
C LYS A 117 -25.16 -11.67 -3.08
N GLU A 118 -24.43 -10.80 -2.38
CA GLU A 118 -24.79 -9.39 -2.27
C GLU A 118 -24.55 -8.66 -3.58
N MET A 119 -23.40 -8.91 -4.22
CA MET A 119 -23.05 -8.32 -5.52
C MET A 119 -24.05 -8.72 -6.61
N LYS A 120 -24.52 -9.97 -6.62
CA LYS A 120 -25.56 -10.43 -7.54
C LYS A 120 -26.87 -9.67 -7.35
N LYS A 121 -27.30 -9.46 -6.09
CA LYS A 121 -28.50 -8.65 -5.79
C LYS A 121 -28.37 -7.20 -6.23
N MET A 122 -27.15 -6.68 -6.31
CA MET A 122 -26.85 -5.32 -6.80
C MET A 122 -26.69 -5.23 -8.32
N GLY A 123 -26.84 -6.35 -9.05
CA GLY A 123 -26.68 -6.37 -10.51
C GLY A 123 -25.23 -6.26 -10.99
N MET A 124 -24.26 -6.65 -10.17
CA MET A 124 -22.82 -6.54 -10.49
C MET A 124 -22.32 -7.75 -11.31
N ASP A 125 -23.06 -8.15 -12.33
CA ASP A 125 -22.78 -9.35 -13.11
C ASP A 125 -21.46 -9.30 -13.86
N CYS A 126 -21.06 -8.13 -14.36
CA CYS A 126 -19.75 -7.95 -15.02
C CYS A 126 -18.57 -8.22 -14.08
N LEU A 127 -18.67 -7.81 -12.80
CA LEU A 127 -17.64 -8.11 -11.81
C LEU A 127 -17.62 -9.60 -11.50
N LEU A 128 -18.79 -10.19 -11.31
CA LEU A 128 -18.95 -11.62 -10.99
C LEU A 128 -18.46 -12.53 -12.14
N SER A 129 -18.66 -12.12 -13.39
CA SER A 129 -18.20 -12.89 -14.56
C SER A 129 -16.68 -13.12 -14.57
N VAL A 130 -15.91 -12.19 -14.03
CA VAL A 130 -14.44 -12.32 -13.91
C VAL A 130 -14.04 -13.40 -12.91
N GLY A 131 -14.81 -13.54 -11.83
CA GLY A 131 -14.54 -14.51 -10.77
C GLY A 131 -15.12 -15.92 -10.99
N ASN A 132 -16.02 -16.10 -11.94
CA ASN A 132 -16.77 -17.35 -12.11
C ASN A 132 -15.90 -18.59 -12.34
N GLY A 133 -14.70 -18.44 -12.88
CA GLY A 133 -13.76 -19.54 -13.09
C GLY A 133 -12.89 -19.88 -11.87
N SER A 134 -13.03 -19.15 -10.77
CA SER A 134 -12.21 -19.31 -9.58
C SER A 134 -12.93 -20.13 -8.51
N ALA A 135 -12.19 -20.97 -7.80
CA ALA A 135 -12.66 -21.59 -6.56
C ALA A 135 -12.71 -20.59 -5.38
N GLN A 136 -12.11 -19.40 -5.54
CA GLN A 136 -12.12 -18.34 -4.54
C GLN A 136 -13.27 -17.38 -4.82
N GLU A 137 -14.10 -17.14 -3.83
CA GLU A 137 -15.23 -16.21 -3.93
C GLU A 137 -14.76 -14.77 -4.20
N SER A 138 -15.35 -14.13 -5.21
CA SER A 138 -15.11 -12.72 -5.52
C SER A 138 -15.51 -11.80 -4.37
N LYS A 139 -14.78 -10.73 -4.16
CA LYS A 139 -15.05 -9.75 -3.09
C LYS A 139 -15.05 -8.33 -3.65
N LEU A 140 -16.05 -7.54 -3.27
CA LEU A 140 -16.01 -6.09 -3.41
C LEU A 140 -15.67 -5.49 -2.04
N ILE A 141 -14.56 -4.77 -1.95
CA ILE A 141 -14.09 -4.17 -0.71
C ILE A 141 -14.31 -2.67 -0.79
N SER A 142 -15.16 -2.14 0.07
CA SER A 142 -15.42 -0.71 0.20
C SER A 142 -14.80 -0.19 1.48
N MET A 143 -13.84 0.72 1.35
CA MET A 143 -13.21 1.40 2.48
C MET A 143 -13.59 2.87 2.46
N ASN A 144 -14.01 3.40 3.60
CA ASN A 144 -14.40 4.79 3.74
C ASN A 144 -13.59 5.46 4.85
N TYR A 145 -12.80 6.47 4.48
CA TYR A 145 -12.04 7.29 5.40
C TYR A 145 -12.71 8.66 5.57
N GLN A 146 -13.15 8.95 6.78
CA GLN A 146 -13.83 10.19 7.14
C GLN A 146 -12.82 11.21 7.70
N GLY A 147 -11.96 11.72 6.85
CA GLY A 147 -10.93 12.72 7.22
C GLY A 147 -11.34 14.15 6.95
N GLY A 148 -12.34 14.38 6.10
CA GLY A 148 -12.88 15.70 5.75
C GLY A 148 -13.90 16.25 6.77
N LYS A 149 -14.51 17.37 6.43
CA LYS A 149 -15.61 17.99 7.18
C LYS A 149 -16.94 17.28 6.86
N LYS A 150 -17.90 17.39 7.78
CA LYS A 150 -19.27 16.90 7.52
C LYS A 150 -19.88 17.67 6.35
N GLY A 151 -20.33 16.96 5.32
CA GLY A 151 -20.90 17.53 4.11
C GLY A 151 -19.94 17.70 2.94
N ASP A 152 -18.65 17.47 3.14
CA ASP A 152 -17.69 17.45 2.03
C ASP A 152 -18.03 16.29 1.06
N LYS A 153 -17.89 16.56 -0.25
CA LYS A 153 -18.03 15.52 -1.27
C LYS A 153 -16.87 14.52 -1.16
N PRO A 154 -17.13 13.20 -1.17
CA PRO A 154 -16.07 12.20 -1.12
C PRO A 154 -15.32 12.11 -2.46
N TYR A 155 -14.05 11.80 -2.39
CA TYR A 155 -13.28 11.29 -3.52
C TYR A 155 -13.39 9.78 -3.55
N ALA A 156 -13.73 9.21 -4.69
CA ALA A 156 -13.75 7.75 -4.89
C ALA A 156 -12.54 7.32 -5.69
N ILE A 157 -11.81 6.33 -5.18
CA ILE A 157 -10.72 5.66 -5.88
C ILE A 157 -11.15 4.23 -6.12
N VAL A 158 -11.21 3.82 -7.39
CA VAL A 158 -11.61 2.46 -7.78
C VAL A 158 -10.36 1.71 -8.24
N GLY A 159 -10.08 0.58 -7.59
CA GLY A 159 -8.95 -0.29 -7.89
C GLY A 159 -9.42 -1.65 -8.42
N LYS A 160 -8.83 -2.11 -9.52
CA LYS A 160 -8.97 -3.48 -10.00
C LYS A 160 -8.09 -4.39 -9.16
N GLY A 161 -8.69 -5.27 -8.37
CA GLY A 161 -7.99 -6.15 -7.41
C GLY A 161 -7.85 -7.59 -7.91
N ILE A 162 -7.39 -7.82 -9.13
CA ILE A 162 -7.11 -9.17 -9.64
C ILE A 162 -5.92 -9.74 -8.89
N THR A 163 -6.13 -10.86 -8.19
CA THR A 163 -5.10 -11.51 -7.37
C THR A 163 -4.20 -12.45 -8.17
N PHE A 164 -4.73 -13.05 -9.24
CA PHE A 164 -3.97 -13.80 -10.21
C PHE A 164 -4.73 -13.83 -11.55
N ASP A 165 -4.08 -13.44 -12.62
CA ASP A 165 -4.67 -13.35 -13.96
C ASP A 165 -4.03 -14.39 -14.89
N THR A 166 -4.76 -15.47 -15.17
CA THR A 166 -4.34 -16.52 -16.10
C THR A 166 -4.58 -16.19 -17.57
N GLY A 167 -5.28 -15.07 -17.85
CA GLY A 167 -5.64 -14.65 -19.21
C GLY A 167 -7.06 -15.01 -19.65
N GLY A 168 -7.75 -15.92 -18.97
CA GLY A 168 -9.10 -16.36 -19.31
C GLY A 168 -9.13 -17.29 -20.55
N ILE A 169 -10.02 -17.01 -21.53
CA ILE A 169 -10.10 -17.78 -22.78
C ILE A 169 -8.77 -17.76 -23.55
N SER A 170 -8.11 -16.60 -23.60
CA SER A 170 -6.74 -16.46 -24.10
C SER A 170 -5.76 -16.72 -22.98
N LEU A 171 -5.53 -17.98 -22.66
CA LEU A 171 -4.65 -18.40 -21.58
C LEU A 171 -3.22 -17.92 -21.86
N LYS A 172 -2.60 -17.30 -20.84
CA LYS A 172 -1.20 -16.86 -20.91
C LYS A 172 -0.25 -18.06 -20.99
N PRO A 173 0.89 -17.92 -21.69
CA PRO A 173 1.91 -18.96 -21.73
C PRO A 173 2.40 -19.33 -20.30
N PRO A 174 2.40 -20.62 -19.91
CA PRO A 174 2.77 -21.01 -18.54
C PRO A 174 4.18 -20.59 -18.14
N ALA A 175 5.12 -20.62 -19.09
CA ALA A 175 6.54 -20.32 -18.84
C ALA A 175 6.82 -18.89 -18.34
N THR A 176 5.94 -17.94 -18.66
CA THR A 176 6.13 -16.51 -18.35
C THR A 176 4.94 -15.90 -17.60
N MET A 177 3.99 -16.72 -17.19
CA MET A 177 2.72 -16.24 -16.59
C MET A 177 2.95 -15.52 -15.26
N ASP A 178 3.88 -16.00 -14.44
CA ASP A 178 4.25 -15.43 -13.16
C ASP A 178 4.99 -14.10 -13.30
N GLU A 179 5.81 -13.93 -14.35
CA GLU A 179 6.53 -12.70 -14.64
C GLU A 179 5.59 -11.53 -15.01
N MET A 180 4.41 -11.83 -15.56
CA MET A 180 3.41 -10.81 -15.91
C MET A 180 2.70 -10.20 -14.69
N LYS A 181 3.05 -10.59 -13.49
CA LYS A 181 2.56 -10.00 -12.25
C LYS A 181 3.32 -8.72 -11.86
N PHE A 182 4.56 -8.58 -12.28
CA PHE A 182 5.50 -7.53 -11.88
C PHE A 182 5.77 -6.53 -13.00
#